data_b261d9e3625175ee9efebfd427cb901b
#
_entry.id   b261d9e3625175ee9efebfd427cb901b
#
_cell.length_a   1.000
_cell.length_b   1.000
_cell.length_c   1.000
_cell.angle_alpha   90.00
_cell.angle_beta   90.00
_cell.angle_gamma   90.00
#
_symmetry.space_group_name_H-M   'P 1'
#
loop_
_entity.id
_entity.type
_entity.pdbx_description
1 polymer ?
#
loop_
_entity_poly.entity_id
_entity_poly.type
_entity_poly.pdbx_seq_one_letter_code
_entity_poly.pdbx_strand_id
1 'polypeptide(L)'
;VAERRAERQSGPVTYVATVRLGDDKDLARRVALHRDRRPAEWTTVECGDDLAGVLTSVPGTMLVDSLGPWLAVQSNLRCDLDELIAALNARHGDTIIVSEEVGFGVHPETALGRDFRDALGTLNQAVADACDEVLLVVAGRVLSLPRDES
;
A
#
# COMPACT_ATOMS: atom_id res chain seq x y z
N VAL A 1 4.44 -11.19 -4.99
CA VAL A 1 3.80 -11.87 -3.86
C VAL A 1 2.38 -11.35 -3.71
N ALA A 2 2.18 -10.06 -3.54
CA ALA A 2 0.87 -9.44 -3.30
C ALA A 2 -0.16 -9.78 -4.39
N GLU A 3 0.15 -9.58 -5.67
CA GLU A 3 -0.73 -9.96 -6.79
C GLU A 3 -1.18 -11.43 -6.71
N ARG A 4 -0.24 -12.37 -6.51
CA ARG A 4 -0.57 -13.80 -6.36
C ARG A 4 -1.44 -14.11 -5.14
N ARG A 5 -1.39 -13.29 -4.09
CA ARG A 5 -2.30 -13.42 -2.94
C ARG A 5 -3.70 -12.93 -3.31
N ALA A 6 -3.80 -11.80 -4.01
CA ALA A 6 -5.08 -11.28 -4.49
C ALA A 6 -5.77 -12.25 -5.47
N GLU A 7 -5.01 -12.87 -6.38
CA GLU A 7 -5.52 -13.90 -7.32
C GLU A 7 -6.10 -15.15 -6.65
N ARG A 8 -5.66 -15.46 -5.43
CA ARG A 8 -6.15 -16.63 -4.67
C ARG A 8 -7.45 -16.36 -3.93
N GLN A 9 -7.83 -15.10 -3.79
CA GLN A 9 -9.08 -14.74 -3.15
C GLN A 9 -10.26 -14.99 -4.10
N SER A 10 -11.41 -15.27 -3.52
CA SER A 10 -12.62 -15.49 -4.31
C SER A 10 -13.29 -14.15 -4.65
N GLY A 11 -13.67 -13.96 -5.91
CA GLY A 11 -14.43 -12.80 -6.36
C GLY A 11 -13.60 -11.75 -7.09
N PRO A 12 -14.21 -10.60 -7.40
CA PRO A 12 -13.54 -9.54 -8.15
C PRO A 12 -12.44 -8.88 -7.33
N VAL A 13 -11.33 -8.59 -7.98
CA VAL A 13 -10.18 -7.89 -7.37
C VAL A 13 -10.12 -6.46 -7.90
N THR A 14 -10.04 -5.51 -6.98
CA THR A 14 -9.75 -4.11 -7.30
C THR A 14 -8.30 -3.78 -6.93
N TYR A 15 -7.54 -3.36 -7.94
CA TYR A 15 -6.21 -2.80 -7.74
C TYR A 15 -6.33 -1.29 -7.47
N VAL A 16 -5.83 -0.85 -6.34
CA VAL A 16 -5.78 0.56 -5.96
C VAL A 16 -4.41 1.12 -6.27
N ALA A 17 -4.36 1.95 -7.33
CA ALA A 17 -3.16 2.66 -7.72
C ALA A 17 -3.01 3.91 -6.87
N THR A 18 -1.87 4.02 -6.19
CA THR A 18 -1.56 5.15 -5.30
C THR A 18 -0.63 6.17 -5.95
N VAL A 19 0.02 5.76 -7.03
CA VAL A 19 0.92 6.64 -7.80
C VAL A 19 0.10 7.53 -8.72
N ARG A 20 0.29 8.85 -8.63
CA ARG A 20 -0.22 9.78 -9.65
C ARG A 20 0.74 9.80 -10.83
N LEU A 21 0.23 9.47 -12.01
CA LEU A 21 0.96 9.63 -13.26
C LEU A 21 1.03 11.13 -13.56
N GLY A 22 2.20 11.73 -13.26
CA GLY A 22 2.55 13.05 -13.76
C GLY A 22 3.19 12.96 -15.17
N ASP A 23 4.02 13.95 -15.52
CA ASP A 23 4.73 13.99 -16.80
C ASP A 23 5.94 13.03 -16.87
N ASP A 24 6.18 12.21 -15.85
CA ASP A 24 7.28 11.25 -15.80
C ASP A 24 7.00 10.03 -16.69
N LYS A 25 7.63 10.05 -17.88
CA LYS A 25 7.49 8.99 -18.89
C LYS A 25 8.04 7.63 -18.42
N ASP A 26 9.07 7.61 -17.58
CA ASP A 26 9.62 6.38 -17.02
C ASP A 26 8.67 5.75 -16.01
N LEU A 27 8.04 6.56 -15.18
CA LEU A 27 7.00 6.13 -14.25
C LEU A 27 5.78 5.59 -15.02
N ALA A 28 5.31 6.32 -16.03
CA ALA A 28 4.20 5.90 -16.87
C ALA A 28 4.48 4.55 -17.55
N ARG A 29 5.70 4.34 -18.06
CA ARG A 29 6.12 3.06 -18.67
C ARG A 29 6.12 1.92 -17.65
N ARG A 30 6.62 2.14 -16.43
CA ARG A 30 6.61 1.11 -15.36
C ARG A 30 5.20 0.75 -14.95
N VAL A 31 4.33 1.73 -14.77
CA VAL A 31 2.91 1.50 -14.45
C VAL A 31 2.21 0.72 -15.57
N ALA A 32 2.46 1.05 -16.85
CA ALA A 32 1.92 0.29 -17.98
C ALA A 32 2.38 -1.17 -17.96
N LEU A 33 3.68 -1.44 -17.77
CA LEU A 33 4.23 -2.79 -17.65
C LEU A 33 3.65 -3.59 -16.47
N HIS A 34 3.35 -2.92 -15.35
CA HIS A 34 2.69 -3.54 -14.22
C HIS A 34 1.22 -3.84 -14.52
N ARG A 35 0.53 -2.93 -15.22
CA ARG A 35 -0.87 -3.12 -15.63
C ARG A 35 -1.02 -4.28 -16.61
N ASP A 36 -0.12 -4.39 -17.58
CA ASP A 36 -0.18 -5.43 -18.63
C ASP A 36 0.07 -6.86 -18.11
N ARG A 37 0.60 -6.99 -16.87
CA ARG A 37 0.81 -8.29 -16.21
C ARG A 37 -0.37 -8.74 -15.36
N ARG A 38 -1.30 -7.83 -15.07
CA ARG A 38 -2.46 -8.15 -14.23
C ARG A 38 -3.54 -8.85 -15.03
N PRO A 39 -4.31 -9.73 -14.41
CA PRO A 39 -5.49 -10.31 -15.03
C PRO A 39 -6.42 -9.22 -15.59
N ALA A 40 -6.96 -9.43 -16.79
CA ALA A 40 -7.79 -8.44 -17.48
C ALA A 40 -9.12 -8.15 -16.75
N GLU A 41 -9.55 -9.07 -15.88
CA GLU A 41 -10.75 -8.97 -15.06
C GLU A 41 -10.58 -8.08 -13.82
N TRP A 42 -9.35 -7.67 -13.49
CA TRP A 42 -9.12 -6.77 -12.35
C TRP A 42 -9.55 -5.35 -12.69
N THR A 43 -10.27 -4.75 -11.79
CA THR A 43 -10.60 -3.31 -11.87
C THR A 43 -9.46 -2.48 -11.30
N THR A 44 -9.13 -1.36 -11.91
CA THR A 44 -8.14 -0.41 -11.38
C THR A 44 -8.86 0.86 -10.93
N VAL A 45 -8.56 1.31 -9.70
CA VAL A 45 -9.03 2.57 -9.12
C VAL A 45 -7.81 3.39 -8.71
N GLU A 46 -7.79 4.67 -9.07
CA GLU A 46 -6.79 5.62 -8.57
C GLU A 46 -7.34 6.28 -7.30
N CYS A 47 -6.66 6.12 -6.17
CA CYS A 47 -7.17 6.67 -4.90
C CYS A 47 -6.84 8.14 -4.70
N GLY A 48 -5.87 8.68 -5.43
CA GLY A 48 -5.40 10.04 -5.16
C GLY A 48 -4.86 10.19 -3.75
N ASP A 49 -5.38 11.16 -3.02
CA ASP A 49 -5.10 11.42 -1.61
C ASP A 49 -6.09 10.74 -0.65
N ASP A 50 -7.26 10.33 -1.14
CA ASP A 50 -8.35 9.75 -0.35
C ASP A 50 -8.34 8.20 -0.38
N LEU A 51 -7.35 7.59 0.26
CA LEU A 51 -7.30 6.13 0.39
C LEU A 51 -8.41 5.60 1.31
N ALA A 52 -8.75 6.31 2.38
CA ALA A 52 -9.80 5.91 3.32
C ALA A 52 -11.18 5.85 2.65
N GLY A 53 -11.52 6.85 1.82
CA GLY A 53 -12.75 6.85 1.03
C GLY A 53 -12.82 5.71 0.02
N VAL A 54 -11.69 5.37 -0.63
CA VAL A 54 -11.63 4.20 -1.54
C VAL A 54 -11.81 2.90 -0.77
N LEU A 55 -11.16 2.74 0.40
CA LEU A 55 -11.32 1.57 1.26
C LEU A 55 -12.76 1.33 1.68
N THR A 56 -13.51 2.39 1.96
CA THR A 56 -14.92 2.27 2.40
C THR A 56 -15.90 2.08 1.25
N SER A 57 -15.61 2.61 0.06
CA SER A 57 -16.55 2.62 -1.07
C SER A 57 -16.45 1.42 -2.00
N VAL A 58 -15.30 0.75 -2.05
CA VAL A 58 -15.04 -0.35 -3.00
C VAL A 58 -15.20 -1.70 -2.31
N PRO A 59 -16.16 -2.54 -2.74
CA PRO A 59 -16.38 -3.87 -2.16
C PRO A 59 -15.39 -4.91 -2.71
N GLY A 60 -15.38 -6.09 -2.07
CA GLY A 60 -14.61 -7.25 -2.52
C GLY A 60 -13.13 -7.19 -2.15
N THR A 61 -12.32 -8.00 -2.84
CA THR A 61 -10.88 -8.05 -2.61
C THR A 61 -10.19 -6.81 -3.15
N MET A 62 -9.29 -6.25 -2.36
CA MET A 62 -8.54 -5.04 -2.73
C MET A 62 -7.03 -5.27 -2.60
N LEU A 63 -6.28 -4.78 -3.57
CA LEU A 63 -4.82 -4.70 -3.53
C LEU A 63 -4.39 -3.24 -3.63
N VAL A 64 -3.87 -2.69 -2.54
CA VAL A 64 -3.31 -1.33 -2.48
C VAL A 64 -1.82 -1.37 -2.78
N ASP A 65 -1.37 -0.65 -3.81
CA ASP A 65 0.03 -0.65 -4.26
C ASP A 65 0.50 0.78 -4.59
N SER A 66 1.20 1.44 -3.68
CA SER A 66 1.64 1.10 -2.33
C SER A 66 1.54 2.32 -1.39
N LEU A 67 1.78 2.14 -0.07
CA LEU A 67 1.63 3.21 0.92
C LEU A 67 2.69 4.31 0.81
N GLY A 68 3.94 3.98 0.43
CA GLY A 68 5.00 4.97 0.32
C GLY A 68 4.70 6.06 -0.71
N PRO A 69 4.42 5.75 -1.99
CA PRO A 69 3.99 6.72 -2.99
C PRO A 69 2.72 7.49 -2.59
N TRP A 70 1.75 6.82 -1.93
CA TRP A 70 0.57 7.49 -1.42
C TRP A 70 0.91 8.55 -0.35
N LEU A 71 1.77 8.19 0.62
CA LEU A 71 2.21 9.12 1.65
C LEU A 71 3.02 10.29 1.07
N ALA A 72 3.83 10.02 0.05
CA ALA A 72 4.68 11.04 -0.58
C ALA A 72 3.90 12.19 -1.22
N VAL A 73 2.63 11.97 -1.62
CA VAL A 73 1.77 13.02 -2.19
C VAL A 73 0.88 13.70 -1.16
N GLN A 74 0.87 13.21 0.08
CA GLN A 74 0.13 13.84 1.18
C GLN A 74 0.79 15.15 1.62
N SER A 75 -0.02 16.12 2.02
CA SER A 75 0.49 17.41 2.52
C SER A 75 1.35 17.20 3.75
N ASN A 76 2.59 17.67 3.70
CA ASN A 76 3.57 17.52 4.78
C ASN A 76 3.79 16.06 5.23
N LEU A 77 3.65 15.09 4.34
CA LEU A 77 3.78 13.66 4.64
C LEU A 77 2.87 13.21 5.81
N ARG A 78 1.64 13.74 5.87
CA ARG A 78 0.67 13.47 6.93
C ARG A 78 -0.62 12.93 6.35
N CYS A 79 -1.16 11.92 6.99
CA CYS A 79 -2.50 11.39 6.75
C CYS A 79 -3.24 11.27 8.08
N ASP A 80 -4.57 11.19 8.04
CA ASP A 80 -5.37 10.84 9.19
C ASP A 80 -5.30 9.33 9.42
N LEU A 81 -4.46 8.92 10.39
CA LEU A 81 -4.28 7.50 10.72
C LEU A 81 -5.54 6.89 11.31
N ASP A 82 -6.26 7.63 12.13
CA ASP A 82 -7.48 7.12 12.78
C ASP A 82 -8.56 6.84 11.74
N GLU A 83 -8.74 7.75 10.75
CA GLU A 83 -9.65 7.57 9.64
C GLU A 83 -9.24 6.37 8.77
N LEU A 84 -7.96 6.27 8.42
CA LEU A 84 -7.45 5.17 7.60
C LEU A 84 -7.66 3.80 8.28
N ILE A 85 -7.32 3.69 9.57
CA ILE A 85 -7.47 2.45 10.33
C ILE A 85 -8.94 2.11 10.55
N ALA A 86 -9.80 3.10 10.81
CA ALA A 86 -11.25 2.89 10.89
C ALA A 86 -11.81 2.36 9.57
N ALA A 87 -11.36 2.92 8.43
CA ALA A 87 -11.75 2.44 7.10
C ALA A 87 -11.30 1.00 6.85
N LEU A 88 -10.08 0.63 7.21
CA LEU A 88 -9.56 -0.74 7.11
C LEU A 88 -10.39 -1.72 7.94
N ASN A 89 -10.65 -1.39 9.19
CA ASN A 89 -11.40 -2.24 10.12
C ASN A 89 -12.88 -2.40 9.74
N ALA A 90 -13.45 -1.43 9.04
CA ALA A 90 -14.83 -1.47 8.58
C ALA A 90 -15.02 -2.33 7.30
N ARG A 91 -13.97 -2.76 6.65
CA ARG A 91 -14.08 -3.57 5.42
C ARG A 91 -14.57 -4.98 5.69
N HIS A 92 -15.40 -5.47 4.76
CA HIS A 92 -15.88 -6.84 4.75
C HIS A 92 -15.22 -7.73 3.67
N GLY A 93 -14.22 -7.21 2.96
CA GLY A 93 -13.48 -7.95 1.92
C GLY A 93 -12.00 -8.02 2.26
N ASP A 94 -11.31 -9.01 1.66
CA ASP A 94 -9.87 -9.16 1.84
C ASP A 94 -9.12 -7.92 1.34
N THR A 95 -8.20 -7.41 2.15
CA THR A 95 -7.39 -6.26 1.80
C THR A 95 -5.92 -6.62 1.87
N ILE A 96 -5.23 -6.48 0.74
CA ILE A 96 -3.79 -6.69 0.64
C ILE A 96 -3.15 -5.34 0.45
N ILE A 97 -2.25 -4.97 1.35
CA ILE A 97 -1.57 -3.69 1.31
C ILE A 97 -0.08 -3.92 1.07
N VAL A 98 0.47 -3.21 0.10
CA VAL A 98 1.91 -3.16 -0.15
C VAL A 98 2.47 -1.89 0.46
N SER A 99 3.59 -2.00 1.15
CA SER A 99 4.34 -0.87 1.63
C SER A 99 5.85 -1.11 1.48
N GLU A 100 6.59 -0.03 1.38
CA GLU A 100 8.03 -0.04 1.38
C GLU A 100 8.56 -0.05 2.82
N GLU A 101 9.55 -0.91 3.10
CA GLU A 101 10.31 -0.83 4.34
C GLU A 101 11.60 -0.01 4.09
N VAL A 102 11.54 1.26 4.49
CA VAL A 102 12.64 2.23 4.27
C VAL A 102 13.61 2.32 5.45
N GLY A 103 13.31 1.64 6.55
CA GLY A 103 14.13 1.64 7.78
C GLY A 103 15.42 0.84 7.66
N PHE A 104 15.52 -0.10 6.72
CA PHE A 104 16.73 -0.92 6.51
C PHE A 104 17.85 -0.19 5.76
N GLY A 105 17.59 1.00 5.23
CA GLY A 105 18.58 1.79 4.51
C GLY A 105 19.51 2.57 5.43
N VAL A 106 20.53 3.20 4.81
CA VAL A 106 21.37 4.18 5.51
C VAL A 106 20.54 5.40 5.91
N HIS A 107 20.98 6.09 6.97
CA HIS A 107 20.33 7.33 7.42
C HIS A 107 20.25 8.36 6.27
N PRO A 108 19.05 8.85 5.91
CA PRO A 108 18.92 9.78 4.81
C PRO A 108 19.64 11.10 5.06
N GLU A 109 20.37 11.58 4.05
CA GLU A 109 21.15 12.83 4.15
C GLU A 109 20.25 14.06 4.24
N THR A 110 19.10 14.06 3.55
CA THR A 110 18.17 15.20 3.51
C THR A 110 17.17 15.17 4.64
N ALA A 111 16.73 16.34 5.11
CA ALA A 111 15.66 16.44 6.10
C ALA A 111 14.37 15.78 5.60
N LEU A 112 13.99 16.06 4.35
CA LEU A 112 12.78 15.46 3.74
C LEU A 112 12.85 13.93 3.71
N GLY A 113 14.02 13.35 3.41
CA GLY A 113 14.18 11.90 3.42
C GLY A 113 14.03 11.30 4.81
N ARG A 114 14.50 11.99 5.85
CA ARG A 114 14.29 11.58 7.26
C ARG A 114 12.83 11.67 7.67
N ASP A 115 12.18 12.80 7.34
CA ASP A 115 10.78 13.01 7.64
C ASP A 115 9.89 11.96 6.94
N PHE A 116 10.20 11.63 5.68
CA PHE A 116 9.48 10.58 4.94
C PHE A 116 9.69 9.19 5.57
N ARG A 117 10.93 8.84 5.92
CA ARG A 117 11.22 7.56 6.59
C ARG A 117 10.45 7.42 7.90
N ASP A 118 10.45 8.47 8.72
CA ASP A 118 9.81 8.46 10.04
C ASP A 118 8.29 8.43 9.91
N ALA A 119 7.73 9.18 8.96
CA ALA A 119 6.29 9.18 8.68
C ALA A 119 5.81 7.83 8.11
N LEU A 120 6.56 7.25 7.15
CA LEU A 120 6.20 5.94 6.60
C LEU A 120 6.36 4.83 7.63
N GLY A 121 7.37 4.90 8.50
CA GLY A 121 7.52 3.96 9.61
C GLY A 121 6.34 3.99 10.57
N THR A 122 5.86 5.18 10.93
CA THR A 122 4.66 5.36 11.77
C THR A 122 3.41 4.80 11.09
N LEU A 123 3.23 5.09 9.79
CA LEU A 123 2.11 4.56 9.00
C LEU A 123 2.17 3.03 8.91
N ASN A 124 3.34 2.46 8.64
CA ASN A 124 3.52 1.02 8.54
C ASN A 124 3.20 0.30 9.85
N GLN A 125 3.59 0.85 11.00
CA GLN A 125 3.25 0.30 12.32
C GLN A 125 1.74 0.31 12.55
N ALA A 126 1.07 1.45 12.31
CA ALA A 126 -0.37 1.55 12.52
C ALA A 126 -1.16 0.59 11.61
N VAL A 127 -0.77 0.47 10.34
CA VAL A 127 -1.41 -0.46 9.40
C VAL A 127 -1.11 -1.92 9.78
N ALA A 128 0.12 -2.25 10.17
CA ALA A 128 0.50 -3.59 10.60
C ALA A 128 -0.30 -4.04 11.82
N ASP A 129 -0.57 -3.13 12.78
CA ASP A 129 -1.39 -3.42 13.95
C ASP A 129 -2.86 -3.71 13.60
N ALA A 130 -3.36 -3.18 12.49
CA ALA A 130 -4.70 -3.45 12.00
C ALA A 130 -4.79 -4.70 11.09
N CYS A 131 -3.66 -5.25 10.64
CA CYS A 131 -3.62 -6.42 9.76
C CYS A 131 -3.67 -7.74 10.55
N ASP A 132 -4.31 -8.76 9.96
CA ASP A 132 -4.29 -10.14 10.49
C ASP A 132 -2.95 -10.83 10.24
N GLU A 133 -2.26 -10.46 9.16
CA GLU A 133 -0.97 -11.03 8.75
C GLU A 133 -0.04 -9.94 8.21
N VAL A 134 1.20 -9.95 8.68
CA VAL A 134 2.26 -9.06 8.18
C VAL A 134 3.41 -9.90 7.61
N LEU A 135 3.87 -9.52 6.42
CA LEU A 135 4.87 -10.26 5.68
C LEU A 135 6.00 -9.34 5.20
N LEU A 136 7.22 -9.74 5.49
CA LEU A 136 8.40 -9.13 4.86
C LEU A 136 8.76 -9.93 3.60
N VAL A 137 8.94 -9.24 2.47
CA VAL A 137 9.32 -9.85 1.20
C VAL A 137 10.71 -9.36 0.79
N VAL A 138 11.65 -10.28 0.74
CA VAL A 138 13.04 -10.01 0.33
C VAL A 138 13.44 -10.98 -0.77
N ALA A 139 13.92 -10.50 -1.90
CA ALA A 139 14.35 -11.33 -3.04
C ALA A 139 13.31 -12.38 -3.47
N GLY A 140 12.02 -12.01 -3.45
CA GLY A 140 10.91 -12.92 -3.77
C GLY A 140 10.58 -13.96 -2.70
N ARG A 141 11.30 -13.96 -1.57
CA ARG A 141 11.07 -14.82 -0.42
C ARG A 141 10.21 -14.10 0.60
N VAL A 142 9.42 -14.88 1.35
CA VAL A 142 8.43 -14.35 2.30
C VAL A 142 8.81 -14.79 3.71
N LEU A 143 8.86 -13.83 4.62
CA LEU A 143 9.00 -14.04 6.06
C LEU A 143 7.73 -13.51 6.74
N SER A 144 7.07 -14.35 7.55
CA SER A 144 5.97 -13.92 8.40
C SER A 144 6.52 -13.17 9.61
N LEU A 145 5.89 -12.03 9.93
CA LEU A 145 6.22 -11.20 11.08
C LEU A 145 5.06 -11.30 12.09
N PRO A 146 5.16 -12.18 13.11
CA PRO A 146 4.13 -12.28 14.15
C PRO A 146 4.11 -11.01 15.00
N ARG A 147 2.95 -10.73 15.61
CA ARG A 147 2.87 -9.69 16.66
C ARG A 147 3.75 -10.10 17.85
N ASP A 148 4.39 -9.10 18.46
CA ASP A 148 5.05 -9.30 19.75
C ASP A 148 3.96 -9.41 20.83
N GLU A 149 3.91 -10.55 21.52
CA GLU A 149 2.95 -10.83 22.60
C GLU A 149 3.48 -10.39 23.98
N SER A 150 4.54 -9.57 24.01
CA SER A 150 5.17 -9.11 25.28
C SER A 150 4.46 -7.96 25.95
#